data_bd8373ec4bca63be94f2e9a5b13acbe3
#
_entry.id   bd8373ec4bca63be94f2e9a5b13acbe3
#
_cell.length_a   1.000
_cell.length_b   1.000
_cell.length_c   1.000
_cell.angle_alpha   90.00
_cell.angle_beta   90.00
_cell.angle_gamma   90.00
#
_symmetry.space_group_name_H-M   'P 1'
#
loop_
_entity.id
_entity.type
_entity.pdbx_description
1 polymer ?
#
loop_
_entity_poly.entity_id
_entity_poly.type
_entity_poly.pdbx_seq_one_letter_code
_entity_poly.pdbx_strand_id
1 'polypeptide(L)'
;MKNDTAKVRTPRRSRAIFFSLFLLAAPLAGCGYNSVIERDEEVKASWAEVENQYKRRSDLVPNLVNVVKGNANFEKSTLESVVEARSKVAGVKVDSSVIDDPAKLKQFEDAQQNLSGALSRLMVVVERYPELKATDSFRDLQAQIEGTENRITVARKRFIESVAEYNKVVQVFPSSIGASMRGKSVRPTFSAPAGLDKPPEVKF
;
A
#
# COMPACT_ATOMS: atom_id res chain seq x y z
N MET A 1 -81.13 -7.90 -16.01
CA MET A 1 -79.86 -7.23 -16.21
C MET A 1 -78.75 -8.17 -15.69
N LYS A 2 -78.06 -8.86 -16.60
CA LYS A 2 -76.96 -9.79 -16.30
C LYS A 2 -75.64 -9.00 -16.42
N ASN A 3 -74.87 -8.90 -15.35
CA ASN A 3 -73.53 -8.34 -15.39
C ASN A 3 -72.54 -9.46 -15.74
N ASP A 4 -71.99 -9.44 -16.93
CA ASP A 4 -70.90 -10.26 -17.36
C ASP A 4 -69.56 -9.61 -16.93
N THR A 5 -68.98 -10.12 -15.86
CA THR A 5 -67.60 -9.76 -15.48
C THR A 5 -66.63 -10.56 -16.30
N ALA A 6 -66.03 -9.93 -17.30
CA ALA A 6 -64.99 -10.51 -18.12
C ALA A 6 -63.73 -10.77 -17.31
N LYS A 7 -63.42 -12.04 -17.01
CA LYS A 7 -62.24 -12.53 -16.32
C LYS A 7 -61.03 -12.47 -17.27
N VAL A 8 -60.23 -11.42 -17.16
CA VAL A 8 -58.98 -11.28 -17.94
C VAL A 8 -58.04 -12.41 -17.56
N ARG A 9 -57.91 -13.41 -18.41
CA ARG A 9 -56.91 -14.50 -18.29
C ARG A 9 -55.56 -14.00 -18.79
N THR A 10 -54.65 -13.64 -17.88
CA THR A 10 -53.26 -13.40 -18.23
C THR A 10 -52.60 -14.69 -18.76
N PRO A 11 -51.91 -14.65 -19.89
CA PRO A 11 -51.36 -15.84 -20.51
C PRO A 11 -50.24 -16.46 -19.67
N ARG A 12 -50.42 -17.71 -19.30
CA ARG A 12 -49.48 -18.53 -18.49
C ARG A 12 -48.06 -18.58 -19.08
N ARG A 13 -47.91 -18.32 -20.36
CA ARG A 13 -46.63 -18.28 -21.10
C ARG A 13 -45.73 -17.10 -20.67
N SER A 14 -46.28 -15.94 -20.34
CA SER A 14 -45.52 -14.76 -19.90
C SER A 14 -44.85 -15.01 -18.56
N ARG A 15 -45.50 -15.70 -17.61
CA ARG A 15 -44.95 -16.03 -16.30
C ARG A 15 -43.77 -17.01 -16.38
N ALA A 16 -43.83 -17.99 -17.31
CA ALA A 16 -42.75 -18.96 -17.53
C ALA A 16 -41.49 -18.28 -18.11
N ILE A 17 -41.67 -17.31 -19.00
CA ILE A 17 -40.54 -16.55 -19.61
C ILE A 17 -39.85 -15.68 -18.55
N PHE A 18 -40.59 -14.99 -17.66
CA PHE A 18 -40.03 -14.22 -16.58
C PHE A 18 -39.30 -15.08 -15.54
N PHE A 19 -39.83 -16.27 -15.22
CA PHE A 19 -39.19 -17.20 -14.29
C PHE A 19 -37.91 -17.83 -14.87
N SER A 20 -37.90 -18.12 -16.18
CA SER A 20 -36.72 -18.62 -16.89
C SER A 20 -35.62 -17.56 -16.99
N LEU A 21 -35.98 -16.30 -17.24
CA LEU A 21 -35.04 -15.17 -17.28
C LEU A 21 -34.43 -14.89 -15.92
N PHE A 22 -35.20 -15.04 -14.84
CA PHE A 22 -34.74 -14.87 -13.46
C PHE A 22 -33.78 -15.98 -13.01
N LEU A 23 -34.02 -17.24 -13.47
CA LEU A 23 -33.16 -18.38 -13.16
C LEU A 23 -31.80 -18.31 -13.90
N LEU A 24 -31.76 -17.65 -15.06
CA LEU A 24 -30.51 -17.44 -15.83
C LEU A 24 -29.67 -16.30 -15.30
N ALA A 25 -30.26 -15.34 -14.58
CA ALA A 25 -29.57 -14.20 -13.98
C ALA A 25 -28.90 -14.53 -12.63
N ALA A 26 -29.35 -15.58 -11.94
CA ALA A 26 -28.85 -15.94 -10.61
C ALA A 26 -27.35 -16.32 -10.55
N PRO A 27 -26.76 -17.07 -11.50
CA PRO A 27 -25.33 -17.40 -11.46
C PRO A 27 -24.40 -16.22 -11.76
N LEU A 28 -24.85 -15.18 -12.47
CA LEU A 28 -24.05 -14.01 -12.77
C LEU A 28 -23.79 -13.12 -11.53
N ALA A 29 -24.68 -13.12 -10.55
CA ALA A 29 -24.53 -12.34 -9.33
C ALA A 29 -23.48 -12.92 -8.35
N GLY A 30 -23.22 -14.23 -8.42
CA GLY A 30 -22.29 -14.92 -7.51
C GLY A 30 -20.82 -14.67 -7.81
N CYS A 31 -20.43 -14.60 -9.08
CA CYS A 31 -19.03 -14.45 -9.49
C CYS A 31 -18.42 -13.08 -9.12
N GLY A 32 -19.20 -11.99 -9.20
CA GLY A 32 -18.71 -10.64 -8.88
C GLY A 32 -18.60 -10.33 -7.39
N TYR A 33 -19.41 -11.02 -6.57
CA TYR A 33 -19.47 -10.76 -5.12
C TYR A 33 -18.26 -11.29 -4.38
N ASN A 34 -17.75 -12.47 -4.73
CA ASN A 34 -16.60 -13.09 -4.10
C ASN A 34 -15.27 -12.44 -4.53
N SER A 35 -15.17 -12.00 -5.78
CA SER A 35 -13.95 -11.39 -6.30
C SER A 35 -13.59 -10.07 -5.58
N VAL A 36 -14.57 -9.28 -5.13
CA VAL A 36 -14.32 -8.06 -4.34
C VAL A 36 -13.66 -8.40 -3.01
N ILE A 37 -14.11 -9.48 -2.34
CA ILE A 37 -13.53 -9.89 -1.05
C ILE A 37 -12.11 -10.40 -1.25
N GLU A 38 -11.91 -11.26 -2.25
CA GLU A 38 -10.61 -11.85 -2.57
C GLU A 38 -9.57 -10.74 -2.82
N ARG A 39 -9.89 -9.76 -3.66
CA ARG A 39 -9.00 -8.64 -3.94
C ARG A 39 -8.81 -7.71 -2.74
N ASP A 40 -9.83 -7.53 -1.89
CA ASP A 40 -9.72 -6.79 -0.63
C ASP A 40 -8.69 -7.43 0.32
N GLU A 41 -8.73 -8.75 0.45
CA GLU A 41 -7.78 -9.50 1.29
C GLU A 41 -6.36 -9.50 0.67
N GLU A 42 -6.21 -9.57 -0.64
CA GLU A 42 -4.91 -9.44 -1.32
C GLU A 42 -4.28 -8.06 -1.06
N VAL A 43 -5.06 -6.98 -1.10
CA VAL A 43 -4.57 -5.63 -0.76
C VAL A 43 -4.11 -5.57 0.69
N LYS A 44 -4.87 -6.11 1.63
CA LYS A 44 -4.48 -6.16 3.05
C LYS A 44 -3.21 -6.97 3.27
N ALA A 45 -3.09 -8.13 2.61
CA ALA A 45 -1.91 -8.97 2.72
C ALA A 45 -0.66 -8.28 2.15
N SER A 46 -0.78 -7.65 0.99
CA SER A 46 0.33 -6.89 0.39
C SER A 46 0.70 -5.64 1.21
N TRP A 47 -0.27 -4.99 1.86
CA TRP A 47 0.00 -3.90 2.78
C TRP A 47 0.76 -4.38 4.03
N ALA A 48 0.34 -5.50 4.63
CA ALA A 48 1.05 -6.08 5.77
C ALA A 48 2.52 -6.39 5.45
N GLU A 49 2.82 -6.81 4.22
CA GLU A 49 4.21 -7.00 3.78
C GLU A 49 4.97 -5.66 3.70
N VAL A 50 4.34 -4.61 3.17
CA VAL A 50 4.91 -3.25 3.17
C VAL A 50 5.23 -2.79 4.60
N GLU A 51 4.27 -2.92 5.50
CA GLU A 51 4.42 -2.56 6.91
C GLU A 51 5.57 -3.33 7.58
N ASN A 52 5.66 -4.64 7.37
CA ASN A 52 6.72 -5.49 7.91
C ASN A 52 8.11 -5.04 7.46
N GLN A 53 8.28 -4.69 6.17
CA GLN A 53 9.58 -4.25 5.67
C GLN A 53 9.98 -2.89 6.22
N TYR A 54 9.04 -1.95 6.33
CA TYR A 54 9.29 -0.64 6.93
C TYR A 54 9.59 -0.74 8.44
N LYS A 55 8.87 -1.61 9.16
CA LYS A 55 9.16 -1.89 10.57
C LYS A 55 10.56 -2.47 10.74
N ARG A 56 10.94 -3.46 9.94
CA ARG A 56 12.29 -4.04 9.96
C ARG A 56 13.37 -2.95 9.76
N ARG A 57 13.18 -2.04 8.81
CA ARG A 57 14.09 -0.91 8.63
C ARG A 57 14.18 -0.04 9.86
N SER A 58 13.05 0.34 10.44
CA SER A 58 12.99 1.16 11.65
C SER A 58 13.66 0.50 12.86
N ASP A 59 13.59 -0.84 12.96
CA ASP A 59 14.19 -1.62 14.04
C ASP A 59 15.72 -1.74 13.91
N LEU A 60 16.29 -1.60 12.70
CA LEU A 60 17.74 -1.57 12.48
C LEU A 60 18.36 -0.22 12.85
N VAL A 61 17.60 0.88 12.84
CA VAL A 61 18.11 2.24 13.07
C VAL A 61 18.80 2.41 14.44
N PRO A 62 18.27 1.94 15.57
CA PRO A 62 18.93 2.08 16.87
C PRO A 62 20.30 1.39 16.90
N ASN A 63 20.43 0.23 16.26
CA ASN A 63 21.69 -0.50 16.21
C ASN A 63 22.72 0.29 15.39
N LEU A 64 22.31 0.81 14.23
CA LEU A 64 23.16 1.67 13.41
C LEU A 64 23.62 2.92 14.18
N VAL A 65 22.70 3.61 14.85
CA VAL A 65 23.02 4.80 15.67
C VAL A 65 24.01 4.45 16.78
N ASN A 66 23.85 3.30 17.44
CA ASN A 66 24.77 2.86 18.52
C ASN A 66 26.16 2.56 17.99
N VAL A 67 26.28 1.90 16.84
CA VAL A 67 27.58 1.63 16.22
C VAL A 67 28.29 2.92 15.82
N VAL A 68 27.55 3.87 15.21
CA VAL A 68 28.11 5.17 14.79
C VAL A 68 28.49 6.04 15.98
N LYS A 69 27.70 6.02 17.07
CA LYS A 69 28.03 6.71 18.33
C LYS A 69 29.31 6.24 19.00
N GLY A 70 29.73 4.99 18.73
CA GLY A 70 31.00 4.46 19.20
C GLY A 70 32.21 5.22 18.67
N ASN A 71 32.07 5.98 17.57
CA ASN A 71 33.09 6.89 17.08
C ASN A 71 32.89 8.29 17.69
N ALA A 72 33.78 8.69 18.61
CA ALA A 72 33.67 9.94 19.39
C ALA A 72 33.67 11.22 18.53
N ASN A 73 34.24 11.16 17.33
CA ASN A 73 34.35 12.30 16.41
C ASN A 73 33.18 12.42 15.41
N PHE A 74 32.18 11.53 15.48
CA PHE A 74 31.10 11.56 14.52
C PHE A 74 30.14 12.76 14.78
N GLU A 75 29.63 13.34 13.70
CA GLU A 75 28.74 14.50 13.75
C GLU A 75 27.44 14.21 14.50
N LYS A 76 27.25 14.82 15.65
CA LYS A 76 26.07 14.66 16.51
C LYS A 76 24.76 15.03 15.78
N SER A 77 24.77 16.12 15.01
CA SER A 77 23.60 16.60 14.26
C SER A 77 23.05 15.59 13.25
N THR A 78 23.94 14.84 12.58
CA THR A 78 23.54 13.77 11.65
C THR A 78 22.85 12.63 12.39
N LEU A 79 23.37 12.21 13.56
CA LEU A 79 22.72 11.19 14.38
C LEU A 79 21.36 11.66 14.91
N GLU A 80 21.28 12.89 15.39
CA GLU A 80 20.03 13.48 15.90
C GLU A 80 18.95 13.49 14.80
N SER A 81 19.31 13.85 13.57
CA SER A 81 18.38 13.85 12.43
C SER A 81 17.81 12.46 12.13
N VAL A 82 18.61 11.41 12.25
CA VAL A 82 18.17 10.02 12.06
C VAL A 82 17.23 9.58 13.20
N VAL A 83 17.57 9.91 14.45
CA VAL A 83 16.74 9.58 15.61
C VAL A 83 15.40 10.31 15.56
N GLU A 84 15.39 11.58 15.15
CA GLU A 84 14.16 12.36 14.98
C GLU A 84 13.29 11.79 13.88
N ALA A 85 13.88 11.48 12.72
CA ALA A 85 13.14 10.88 11.61
C ALA A 85 12.52 9.52 11.97
N ARG A 86 13.25 8.68 12.73
CA ARG A 86 12.71 7.43 13.27
C ARG A 86 11.56 7.68 14.24
N SER A 87 11.67 8.69 15.11
CA SER A 87 10.59 9.04 16.04
C SER A 87 9.31 9.45 15.32
N LYS A 88 9.44 10.22 14.22
CA LYS A 88 8.30 10.59 13.35
C LYS A 88 7.63 9.35 12.73
N VAL A 89 8.41 8.39 12.25
CA VAL A 89 7.88 7.11 11.74
C VAL A 89 7.12 6.36 12.84
N ALA A 90 7.67 6.28 14.06
CA ALA A 90 7.02 5.60 15.18
C ALA A 90 5.71 6.29 15.63
N GLY A 91 5.59 7.60 15.40
CA GLY A 91 4.39 8.38 15.70
C GLY A 91 3.24 8.20 14.71
N VAL A 92 3.48 7.66 13.52
CA VAL A 92 2.44 7.36 12.54
C VAL A 92 1.78 6.04 12.90
N LYS A 93 0.48 6.08 13.19
CA LYS A 93 -0.30 4.86 13.37
C LYS A 93 -0.42 4.14 12.04
N VAL A 94 0.08 2.92 11.98
CA VAL A 94 0.03 2.06 10.80
C VAL A 94 -0.96 0.95 11.09
N ASP A 95 -2.17 1.09 10.55
CA ASP A 95 -3.22 0.09 10.60
C ASP A 95 -3.91 -0.01 9.23
N SER A 96 -4.85 -0.92 9.09
CA SER A 96 -5.58 -1.11 7.83
C SER A 96 -6.35 0.13 7.35
N SER A 97 -6.57 1.15 8.19
CA SER A 97 -7.23 2.39 7.79
C SER A 97 -6.35 3.29 6.92
N VAL A 98 -5.03 3.06 6.94
CA VAL A 98 -4.07 3.81 6.10
C VAL A 98 -4.32 3.58 4.62
N ILE A 99 -4.68 2.36 4.23
CA ILE A 99 -4.94 2.00 2.83
C ILE A 99 -6.31 2.47 2.30
N ASP A 100 -7.18 2.95 3.19
CA ASP A 100 -8.50 3.47 2.83
C ASP A 100 -8.54 5.01 2.81
N ASP A 101 -7.48 5.68 3.33
CA ASP A 101 -7.43 7.14 3.50
C ASP A 101 -6.18 7.74 2.81
N PRO A 102 -6.37 8.55 1.73
CA PRO A 102 -5.25 9.15 1.00
C PRO A 102 -4.36 10.04 1.87
N ALA A 103 -4.92 10.74 2.87
CA ALA A 103 -4.15 11.64 3.73
C ALA A 103 -3.26 10.84 4.69
N LYS A 104 -3.77 9.74 5.25
CA LYS A 104 -2.99 8.84 6.10
C LYS A 104 -1.88 8.14 5.32
N LEU A 105 -2.19 7.66 4.12
CA LEU A 105 -1.19 7.03 3.26
C LEU A 105 -0.06 8.02 2.92
N LYS A 106 -0.42 9.27 2.58
CA LYS A 106 0.57 10.30 2.32
C LYS A 106 1.41 10.62 3.56
N GLN A 107 0.79 10.76 4.74
CA GLN A 107 1.52 10.98 5.99
C GLN A 107 2.51 9.86 6.28
N PHE A 108 2.12 8.62 6.03
CA PHE A 108 3.00 7.46 6.13
C PHE A 108 4.16 7.55 5.14
N GLU A 109 3.89 7.86 3.86
CA GLU A 109 4.93 8.03 2.84
C GLU A 109 5.94 9.13 3.22
N ASP A 110 5.44 10.30 3.62
CA ASP A 110 6.28 11.45 3.98
C ASP A 110 7.20 11.11 5.18
N ALA A 111 6.68 10.42 6.19
CA ALA A 111 7.49 9.99 7.34
C ALA A 111 8.59 8.98 6.93
N GLN A 112 8.24 8.01 6.08
CA GLN A 112 9.18 7.01 5.58
C GLN A 112 10.25 7.61 4.66
N GLN A 113 9.88 8.58 3.83
CA GLN A 113 10.81 9.31 2.97
C GLN A 113 11.80 10.15 3.78
N ASN A 114 11.33 10.80 4.85
CA ASN A 114 12.19 11.56 5.76
C ASN A 114 13.24 10.65 6.41
N LEU A 115 12.86 9.44 6.84
CA LEU A 115 13.81 8.47 7.39
C LEU A 115 14.81 7.99 6.34
N SER A 116 14.37 7.68 5.12
CA SER A 116 15.28 7.31 4.02
C SER A 116 16.29 8.43 3.73
N GLY A 117 15.83 9.68 3.70
CA GLY A 117 16.71 10.85 3.47
C GLY A 117 17.73 11.06 4.60
N ALA A 118 17.33 10.83 5.86
CA ALA A 118 18.24 10.93 7.01
C ALA A 118 19.29 9.81 6.99
N LEU A 119 18.89 8.56 6.69
CA LEU A 119 19.81 7.43 6.53
C LEU A 119 20.78 7.65 5.37
N SER A 120 20.32 8.14 4.22
CA SER A 120 21.19 8.44 3.08
C SER A 120 22.23 9.50 3.43
N ARG A 121 21.84 10.56 4.14
CA ARG A 121 22.79 11.57 4.63
C ARG A 121 23.82 10.98 5.61
N LEU A 122 23.39 10.13 6.52
CA LEU A 122 24.29 9.44 7.45
C LEU A 122 25.31 8.62 6.67
N MET A 123 24.91 7.86 5.65
CA MET A 123 25.82 7.06 4.81
C MET A 123 26.85 7.94 4.09
N VAL A 124 26.44 9.11 3.56
CA VAL A 124 27.37 10.08 2.93
C VAL A 124 28.37 10.62 3.95
N VAL A 125 27.93 10.94 5.19
CA VAL A 125 28.82 11.44 6.24
C VAL A 125 29.83 10.38 6.67
N VAL A 126 29.41 9.11 6.78
CA VAL A 126 30.29 7.99 7.15
C VAL A 126 31.48 7.82 6.20
N GLU A 127 31.36 8.23 4.94
CA GLU A 127 32.49 8.18 3.98
C GLU A 127 33.72 8.99 4.47
N ARG A 128 33.54 9.96 5.34
CA ARG A 128 34.61 10.76 5.98
C ARG A 128 35.27 10.05 7.18
N TYR A 129 34.74 8.90 7.58
CA TYR A 129 35.18 8.14 8.75
C TYR A 129 35.56 6.70 8.33
N PRO A 130 36.71 6.51 7.64
CA PRO A 130 37.10 5.22 7.07
C PRO A 130 37.26 4.12 8.13
N GLU A 131 37.66 4.50 9.36
CA GLU A 131 37.80 3.56 10.48
C GLU A 131 36.43 2.98 10.90
N LEU A 132 35.39 3.82 10.96
CA LEU A 132 34.02 3.39 11.25
C LEU A 132 33.47 2.49 10.11
N LYS A 133 33.65 2.93 8.86
CA LYS A 133 33.23 2.21 7.67
C LYS A 133 33.87 0.83 7.55
N ALA A 134 35.10 0.68 8.05
CA ALA A 134 35.84 -0.59 8.02
C ALA A 134 35.35 -1.60 9.07
N THR A 135 34.56 -1.19 10.07
CA THR A 135 34.08 -2.11 11.11
C THR A 135 33.06 -3.10 10.54
N ASP A 136 33.17 -4.36 10.96
CA ASP A 136 32.26 -5.42 10.53
C ASP A 136 30.80 -5.09 10.93
N SER A 137 30.61 -4.58 12.17
CA SER A 137 29.28 -4.21 12.68
C SER A 137 28.60 -3.13 11.82
N PHE A 138 29.35 -2.14 11.32
CA PHE A 138 28.79 -1.11 10.45
C PHE A 138 28.43 -1.70 9.07
N ARG A 139 29.34 -2.47 8.47
CA ARG A 139 29.13 -3.09 7.15
C ARG A 139 27.93 -4.03 7.15
N ASP A 140 27.77 -4.84 8.19
CA ASP A 140 26.63 -5.75 8.34
C ASP A 140 25.30 -5.00 8.42
N LEU A 141 25.26 -3.92 9.22
CA LEU A 141 24.06 -3.09 9.35
C LEU A 141 23.74 -2.33 8.06
N GLN A 142 24.75 -1.79 7.37
CA GLN A 142 24.59 -1.17 6.07
C GLN A 142 23.99 -2.15 5.06
N ALA A 143 24.55 -3.36 4.94
CA ALA A 143 24.03 -4.38 4.03
C ALA A 143 22.58 -4.80 4.37
N GLN A 144 22.24 -4.88 5.67
CA GLN A 144 20.88 -5.17 6.10
C GLN A 144 19.90 -4.03 5.73
N ILE A 145 20.29 -2.77 5.91
CA ILE A 145 19.47 -1.60 5.55
C ILE A 145 19.27 -1.55 4.03
N GLU A 146 20.32 -1.69 3.24
CA GLU A 146 20.25 -1.74 1.77
C GLU A 146 19.37 -2.90 1.28
N GLY A 147 19.54 -4.08 1.87
CA GLY A 147 18.70 -5.23 1.59
C GLY A 147 17.22 -5.01 1.94
N THR A 148 16.96 -4.23 3.00
CA THR A 148 15.59 -3.87 3.40
C THR A 148 14.97 -2.87 2.43
N GLU A 149 15.73 -1.87 1.94
CA GLU A 149 15.24 -0.92 0.91
C GLU A 149 14.82 -1.65 -0.38
N ASN A 150 15.60 -2.63 -0.81
CA ASN A 150 15.23 -3.47 -1.97
C ASN A 150 13.92 -4.23 -1.73
N ARG A 151 13.74 -4.79 -0.52
CA ARG A 151 12.48 -5.48 -0.16
C ARG A 151 11.30 -4.53 -0.06
N ILE A 152 11.49 -3.31 0.48
CA ILE A 152 10.47 -2.25 0.50
C ILE A 152 10.04 -1.94 -0.93
N THR A 153 10.97 -1.78 -1.86
CA THR A 153 10.66 -1.51 -3.27
C THR A 153 9.79 -2.61 -3.88
N VAL A 154 10.13 -3.88 -3.63
CA VAL A 154 9.34 -5.03 -4.11
C VAL A 154 7.96 -5.09 -3.44
N ALA A 155 7.89 -4.87 -2.13
CA ALA A 155 6.63 -4.87 -1.39
C ALA A 155 5.70 -3.74 -1.86
N ARG A 156 6.22 -2.53 -2.07
CA ARG A 156 5.46 -1.40 -2.64
C ARG A 156 4.92 -1.73 -4.02
N LYS A 157 5.73 -2.32 -4.89
CA LYS A 157 5.28 -2.74 -6.23
C LYS A 157 4.09 -3.72 -6.14
N ARG A 158 4.19 -4.75 -5.31
CA ARG A 158 3.10 -5.73 -5.10
C ARG A 158 1.84 -5.06 -4.56
N PHE A 159 1.98 -4.14 -3.61
CA PHE A 159 0.85 -3.38 -3.09
C PHE A 159 0.18 -2.54 -4.18
N ILE A 160 0.94 -1.82 -5.00
CA ILE A 160 0.41 -1.03 -6.13
C ILE A 160 -0.38 -1.94 -7.09
N GLU A 161 0.17 -3.10 -7.43
CA GLU A 161 -0.46 -4.08 -8.32
C GLU A 161 -1.77 -4.63 -7.72
N SER A 162 -1.76 -5.00 -6.43
CA SER A 162 -2.96 -5.49 -5.74
C SER A 162 -4.07 -4.42 -5.63
N VAL A 163 -3.70 -3.15 -5.37
CA VAL A 163 -4.64 -2.03 -5.35
C VAL A 163 -5.22 -1.78 -6.74
N ALA A 164 -4.42 -1.86 -7.81
CA ALA A 164 -4.90 -1.70 -9.18
C ALA A 164 -5.93 -2.77 -9.55
N GLU A 165 -5.67 -4.03 -9.22
CA GLU A 165 -6.62 -5.14 -9.46
C GLU A 165 -7.88 -5.00 -8.60
N TYR A 166 -7.77 -4.61 -7.33
CA TYR A 166 -8.91 -4.31 -6.48
C TYR A 166 -9.76 -3.18 -7.05
N ASN A 167 -9.15 -2.05 -7.41
CA ASN A 167 -9.84 -0.90 -7.96
C ASN A 167 -10.57 -1.23 -9.27
N LYS A 168 -9.98 -2.08 -10.12
CA LYS A 168 -10.61 -2.58 -11.33
C LYS A 168 -11.89 -3.36 -11.02
N VAL A 169 -11.84 -4.29 -10.05
CA VAL A 169 -13.01 -5.10 -9.66
C VAL A 169 -14.11 -4.23 -9.05
N VAL A 170 -13.75 -3.22 -8.26
CA VAL A 170 -14.72 -2.29 -7.64
C VAL A 170 -15.44 -1.41 -8.67
N GLN A 171 -14.80 -1.12 -9.82
CA GLN A 171 -15.33 -0.20 -10.83
C GLN A 171 -16.07 -0.90 -11.98
N VAL A 172 -15.75 -2.16 -12.27
CA VAL A 172 -16.28 -2.88 -13.45
C VAL A 172 -17.57 -3.61 -13.12
N PHE A 173 -18.57 -3.51 -14.03
CA PHE A 173 -19.80 -4.31 -13.96
C PHE A 173 -19.49 -5.79 -14.28
N PRO A 174 -20.12 -6.78 -13.59
CA PRO A 174 -21.17 -6.67 -12.58
C PRO A 174 -20.66 -6.53 -11.13
N SER A 175 -19.35 -6.66 -10.87
CA SER A 175 -18.76 -6.69 -9.52
C SER A 175 -18.91 -5.35 -8.76
N SER A 176 -19.01 -4.22 -9.48
CA SER A 176 -19.26 -2.89 -8.90
C SER A 176 -20.55 -2.81 -8.09
N ILE A 177 -21.58 -3.58 -8.45
CA ILE A 177 -22.83 -3.67 -7.68
C ILE A 177 -22.54 -4.31 -6.31
N GLY A 178 -21.83 -5.43 -6.28
CA GLY A 178 -21.42 -6.11 -5.04
C GLY A 178 -20.52 -5.24 -4.17
N ALA A 179 -19.61 -4.47 -4.78
CA ALA A 179 -18.75 -3.53 -4.11
C ALA A 179 -19.56 -2.42 -3.41
N SER A 180 -20.50 -1.77 -4.14
CA SER A 180 -21.37 -0.71 -3.60
C SER A 180 -22.23 -1.21 -2.44
N MET A 181 -22.79 -2.42 -2.56
CA MET A 181 -23.61 -3.01 -1.48
C MET A 181 -22.79 -3.26 -0.19
N ARG A 182 -21.47 -3.40 -0.29
CA ARG A 182 -20.54 -3.58 0.83
C ARG A 182 -19.86 -2.30 1.28
N GLY A 183 -20.20 -1.16 0.71
CA GLY A 183 -19.56 0.12 1.01
C GLY A 183 -18.07 0.14 0.60
N LYS A 184 -17.68 -0.68 -0.39
CA LYS A 184 -16.32 -0.70 -0.90
C LYS A 184 -16.12 0.36 -1.98
N SER A 185 -15.07 1.14 -1.86
CA SER A 185 -14.70 2.22 -2.77
C SER A 185 -13.27 2.04 -3.29
N VAL A 186 -12.91 2.86 -4.26
CA VAL A 186 -11.55 2.90 -4.82
C VAL A 186 -10.55 3.27 -3.73
N ARG A 187 -9.43 2.54 -3.66
CA ARG A 187 -8.33 2.77 -2.73
C ARG A 187 -7.23 3.61 -3.34
N PRO A 188 -6.60 4.46 -2.52
CA PRO A 188 -5.40 5.17 -2.93
C PRO A 188 -4.22 4.20 -3.06
N THR A 189 -3.22 4.63 -3.82
CA THR A 189 -1.95 3.91 -3.94
C THR A 189 -0.79 4.87 -3.74
N PHE A 190 0.42 4.32 -3.62
CA PHE A 190 1.62 5.13 -3.52
C PHE A 190 1.80 6.04 -4.73
N SER A 191 2.14 7.31 -4.46
CA SER A 191 2.47 8.26 -5.51
C SER A 191 3.87 8.00 -6.06
N ALA A 192 4.07 8.28 -7.35
CA ALA A 192 5.42 8.35 -7.88
C ALA A 192 6.18 9.50 -7.20
N PRO A 193 7.48 9.34 -6.90
CA PRO A 193 8.28 10.43 -6.36
C PRO A 193 8.17 11.67 -7.26
N ALA A 194 7.93 12.83 -6.65
CA ALA A 194 7.83 14.08 -7.38
C ALA A 194 9.15 14.36 -8.13
N GLY A 195 9.08 14.64 -9.42
CA GLY A 195 10.24 14.99 -10.24
C GLY A 195 10.70 13.93 -11.25
N LEU A 196 10.09 12.72 -11.25
CA LEU A 196 10.37 11.72 -12.29
C LEU A 196 9.73 12.05 -13.64
N ASP A 197 8.80 13.00 -13.68
CA ASP A 197 8.12 13.42 -14.92
C ASP A 197 8.96 14.31 -15.83
N LYS A 198 10.14 14.76 -15.35
CA LYS A 198 11.07 15.56 -16.15
C LYS A 198 12.32 14.74 -16.43
N PRO A 199 12.64 14.43 -17.70
CA PRO A 199 13.94 13.87 -18.04
C PRO A 199 15.05 14.80 -17.54
N PRO A 200 16.17 14.27 -17.03
CA PRO A 200 17.29 15.10 -16.64
C PRO A 200 17.79 15.89 -17.87
N GLU A 201 17.84 17.22 -17.77
CA GLU A 201 18.50 18.05 -18.78
C GLU A 201 20.00 17.71 -18.78
N VAL A 202 20.43 17.01 -19.81
CA VAL A 202 21.87 16.81 -20.06
C VAL A 202 22.37 18.08 -20.73
N LYS A 203 23.07 18.93 -19.99
CA LYS A 203 23.84 20.05 -20.57
C LYS A 203 25.21 19.52 -20.93
N PHE A 204 25.52 19.54 -22.22
CA PHE A 204 26.86 19.29 -22.76
C PHE A 204 27.72 20.56 -22.68
#